data_1d33ee4ba0d3aa53b3f923baea9871cc
#
_entry.id   1d33ee4ba0d3aa53b3f923baea9871cc
#
_cell.length_a   1.000
_cell.length_b   1.000
_cell.length_c   1.000
_cell.angle_alpha   90.00
_cell.angle_beta   90.00
_cell.angle_gamma   90.00
#
_symmetry.space_group_name_H-M   'P 1'
#
loop_
_entity.id
_entity.type
_entity.pdbx_description
1 polymer ?
#
loop_
_entity_poly.entity_id
_entity_poly.type
_entity_poly.pdbx_seq_one_letter_code
_entity_poly.pdbx_strand_id
1 'polypeptide(L)'
;LIDLLEEINKIDGIERIRLSSLEPTLITEDFVNRLSKLNKICDHFHLSLQSGCDGTLKRMNRHYTTSEFKKATELLRKAYPNVALTTDIIVGFPGETDEEFNTTYEFLKNIDFYKMHVFKYSPRHGTKAEKMPNQVDGNIKEERSRKLIELSDKNEKEQNKKYINTYLKVLIEELEDGYYKGHTTNYIMVKIKENAENLQNKIVTAKIIGEEGIDLIGKLEEVYW
;
A
#
# COMPACT_ATOMS: atom_id res chain seq x y z
N LEU A 1 -16.94 11.21 -3.41
CA LEU A 1 -15.50 11.13 -3.69
C LEU A 1 -15.23 11.10 -5.19
N ILE A 2 -15.82 10.16 -5.93
CA ILE A 2 -15.53 10.00 -7.37
C ILE A 2 -15.84 11.27 -8.18
N ASP A 3 -16.95 11.97 -7.92
CA ASP A 3 -17.29 13.22 -8.60
C ASP A 3 -16.21 14.31 -8.38
N LEU A 4 -15.65 14.38 -7.16
CA LEU A 4 -14.54 15.28 -6.86
C LEU A 4 -13.29 14.91 -7.66
N LEU A 5 -12.96 13.62 -7.77
CA LEU A 5 -11.79 13.16 -8.52
C LEU A 5 -11.94 13.45 -10.02
N GLU A 6 -13.14 13.31 -10.58
CA GLU A 6 -13.45 13.68 -11.97
C GLU A 6 -13.21 15.18 -12.22
N GLU A 7 -13.59 16.05 -11.29
CA GLU A 7 -13.34 17.49 -11.42
C GLU A 7 -11.83 17.81 -11.25
N ILE A 8 -11.16 17.23 -10.28
CA ILE A 8 -9.71 17.43 -10.09
C ILE A 8 -8.92 16.94 -11.31
N ASN A 9 -9.34 15.83 -11.92
CA ASN A 9 -8.68 15.27 -13.10
C ASN A 9 -8.69 16.23 -14.32
N LYS A 10 -9.62 17.20 -14.37
CA LYS A 10 -9.73 18.22 -15.44
C LYS A 10 -8.77 19.40 -15.24
N ILE A 11 -8.22 19.58 -14.05
CA ILE A 11 -7.38 20.75 -13.72
C ILE A 11 -6.03 20.61 -14.42
N ASP A 12 -5.66 21.58 -15.23
CA ASP A 12 -4.34 21.63 -15.87
C ASP A 12 -3.24 21.84 -14.81
N GLY A 13 -2.07 21.25 -15.05
CA GLY A 13 -0.92 21.32 -14.12
C GLY A 13 -0.96 20.31 -12.97
N ILE A 14 -2.06 19.59 -12.77
CA ILE A 14 -2.07 18.40 -11.91
C ILE A 14 -1.66 17.19 -12.75
N GLU A 15 -0.51 16.58 -12.40
CA GLU A 15 0.03 15.43 -13.14
C GLU A 15 -0.35 14.09 -12.52
N ARG A 16 -0.48 14.03 -11.18
CA ARG A 16 -0.77 12.81 -10.43
C ARG A 16 -1.77 13.05 -9.30
N ILE A 17 -2.70 12.14 -9.16
CA ILE A 17 -3.66 12.09 -8.05
C ILE A 17 -3.47 10.76 -7.34
N ARG A 18 -2.96 10.77 -6.11
CA ARG A 18 -2.82 9.59 -5.27
C ARG A 18 -3.87 9.60 -4.17
N LEU A 19 -4.59 8.48 -4.05
CA LEU A 19 -5.58 8.31 -3.01
C LEU A 19 -4.91 7.76 -1.74
N SER A 20 -5.23 8.37 -0.62
CA SER A 20 -4.83 7.91 0.72
C SER A 20 -5.78 6.81 1.19
N SER A 21 -5.75 6.47 2.48
CA SER A 21 -6.54 5.37 3.07
C SER A 21 -8.00 5.36 2.64
N LEU A 22 -8.40 4.28 2.00
CA LEU A 22 -9.77 4.05 1.54
C LEU A 22 -10.41 2.93 2.37
N GLU A 23 -11.67 3.12 2.72
CA GLU A 23 -12.49 2.04 3.27
C GLU A 23 -12.86 1.06 2.13
N PRO A 24 -12.77 -0.27 2.34
CA PRO A 24 -13.06 -1.25 1.28
C PRO A 24 -14.50 -1.16 0.74
N THR A 25 -15.42 -0.67 1.53
CA THR A 25 -16.82 -0.47 1.15
C THR A 25 -17.04 0.60 0.06
N LEU A 26 -16.06 1.49 -0.14
CA LEU A 26 -16.07 2.47 -1.22
C LEU A 26 -15.71 1.86 -2.58
N ILE A 27 -15.05 0.72 -2.60
CA ILE A 27 -14.53 0.08 -3.81
C ILE A 27 -15.64 -0.76 -4.45
N THR A 28 -16.57 -0.10 -5.10
CA THR A 28 -17.64 -0.72 -5.88
C THR A 28 -17.27 -0.82 -7.36
N GLU A 29 -17.99 -1.64 -8.12
CA GLU A 29 -17.79 -1.74 -9.57
C GLU A 29 -17.99 -0.38 -10.27
N ASP A 30 -19.01 0.39 -9.88
CA ASP A 30 -19.25 1.73 -10.42
C ASP A 30 -18.09 2.67 -10.09
N PHE A 31 -17.66 2.72 -8.82
CA PHE A 31 -16.53 3.55 -8.40
C PHE A 31 -15.27 3.22 -9.20
N VAL A 32 -14.90 1.94 -9.31
CA VAL A 32 -13.70 1.51 -10.04
C VAL A 32 -13.83 1.78 -11.55
N ASN A 33 -15.00 1.56 -12.15
CA ASN A 33 -15.25 1.84 -13.56
C ASN A 33 -15.13 3.34 -13.90
N ARG A 34 -15.57 4.22 -13.02
CA ARG A 34 -15.40 5.67 -13.19
C ARG A 34 -13.95 6.08 -12.95
N LEU A 35 -13.34 5.58 -11.87
CA LEU A 35 -11.97 5.89 -11.47
C LEU A 35 -10.95 5.50 -12.55
N SER A 36 -11.11 4.34 -13.18
CA SER A 36 -10.20 3.84 -14.21
C SER A 36 -10.20 4.65 -15.52
N LYS A 37 -11.17 5.57 -15.71
CA LYS A 37 -11.20 6.50 -16.84
C LYS A 37 -10.37 7.76 -16.58
N LEU A 38 -9.92 7.99 -15.35
CA LEU A 38 -9.17 9.17 -14.94
C LEU A 38 -7.68 8.91 -15.13
N ASN A 39 -7.07 9.63 -16.06
CA ASN A 39 -5.69 9.39 -16.50
C ASN A 39 -4.60 9.88 -15.53
N LYS A 40 -4.98 10.67 -14.50
CA LYS A 40 -4.05 11.19 -13.49
C LYS A 40 -4.02 10.36 -12.21
N ILE A 41 -4.92 9.38 -12.07
CA ILE A 41 -4.97 8.52 -10.88
C ILE A 41 -3.75 7.59 -10.86
N CYS A 42 -3.04 7.64 -9.75
CA CYS A 42 -1.95 6.72 -9.45
C CYS A 42 -2.47 5.31 -9.18
N ASP A 43 -1.80 4.31 -9.71
CA ASP A 43 -2.13 2.88 -9.55
C ASP A 43 -1.63 2.30 -8.21
N HIS A 44 -1.78 3.09 -7.16
CA HIS A 44 -1.53 2.72 -5.76
C HIS A 44 -2.78 2.97 -4.93
N PHE A 45 -3.23 1.96 -4.18
CA PHE A 45 -4.37 2.10 -3.27
C PHE A 45 -4.03 1.52 -1.91
N HIS A 46 -4.19 2.37 -0.89
CA HIS A 46 -4.09 1.95 0.49
C HIS A 46 -5.50 1.63 1.02
N LEU A 47 -5.76 0.35 1.31
CA LEU A 47 -7.06 -0.11 1.82
C LEU A 47 -6.93 -0.49 3.29
N SER A 48 -7.76 0.11 4.16
CA SER A 48 -7.71 -0.14 5.60
C SER A 48 -8.35 -1.48 5.96
N LEU A 49 -7.56 -2.58 6.03
CA LEU A 49 -8.05 -3.92 6.38
C LEU A 49 -8.14 -4.14 7.88
N GLN A 50 -7.10 -3.80 8.61
CA GLN A 50 -6.90 -3.94 10.06
C GLN A 50 -6.73 -5.40 10.56
N SER A 51 -7.47 -6.38 10.05
CA SER A 51 -7.34 -7.82 10.35
C SER A 51 -7.89 -8.67 9.20
N GLY A 52 -7.28 -9.82 8.95
CA GLY A 52 -7.77 -10.82 7.99
C GLY A 52 -8.70 -11.88 8.59
N CYS A 53 -9.25 -11.64 9.79
CA CYS A 53 -10.21 -12.52 10.44
C CYS A 53 -11.50 -11.78 10.78
N ASP A 54 -12.63 -12.28 10.30
CA ASP A 54 -13.95 -11.64 10.49
C ASP A 54 -14.33 -11.52 11.98
N GLY A 55 -13.94 -12.49 12.82
CA GLY A 55 -14.14 -12.43 14.26
C GLY A 55 -13.44 -11.24 14.91
N THR A 56 -12.19 -10.99 14.51
CA THR A 56 -11.39 -9.85 14.97
C THR A 56 -11.93 -8.54 14.40
N LEU A 57 -12.28 -8.47 13.11
CA LEU A 57 -12.90 -7.30 12.48
C LEU A 57 -14.18 -6.87 13.20
N LYS A 58 -15.04 -7.83 13.55
CA LYS A 58 -16.26 -7.57 14.32
C LYS A 58 -15.96 -6.98 15.69
N ARG A 59 -14.95 -7.50 16.42
CA ARG A 59 -14.53 -6.93 17.71
C ARG A 59 -13.93 -5.53 17.57
N MET A 60 -13.25 -5.26 16.45
CA MET A 60 -12.76 -3.92 16.08
C MET A 60 -13.87 -2.95 15.62
N ASN A 61 -15.13 -3.41 15.59
CA ASN A 61 -16.28 -2.65 15.09
C ASN A 61 -16.14 -2.23 13.62
N ARG A 62 -15.54 -3.10 12.80
CA ARG A 62 -15.48 -2.92 11.35
C ARG A 62 -16.76 -3.42 10.71
N HIS A 63 -17.21 -2.70 9.66
CA HIS A 63 -18.50 -2.93 8.98
C HIS A 63 -18.31 -3.59 7.62
N TYR A 64 -17.25 -4.35 7.45
CA TYR A 64 -16.95 -5.17 6.27
C TYR A 64 -16.37 -6.51 6.70
N THR A 65 -16.45 -7.47 5.79
CA THR A 65 -15.91 -8.82 5.93
C THR A 65 -14.62 -8.98 5.11
N THR A 66 -13.84 -10.02 5.41
CA THR A 66 -12.68 -10.41 4.60
C THR A 66 -13.06 -10.74 3.15
N SER A 67 -14.24 -11.32 2.92
CA SER A 67 -14.76 -11.60 1.59
C SER A 67 -15.04 -10.33 0.77
N GLU A 68 -15.69 -9.33 1.37
CA GLU A 68 -15.93 -8.03 0.74
C GLU A 68 -14.61 -7.29 0.46
N PHE A 69 -13.67 -7.36 1.40
CA PHE A 69 -12.34 -6.79 1.20
C PHE A 69 -11.62 -7.44 0.01
N LYS A 70 -11.64 -8.78 -0.08
CA LYS A 70 -11.05 -9.53 -1.20
C LYS A 70 -11.68 -9.11 -2.52
N LYS A 71 -13.01 -9.01 -2.59
CA LYS A 71 -13.71 -8.52 -3.80
C LYS A 71 -13.23 -7.13 -4.20
N ALA A 72 -13.07 -6.22 -3.24
CA ALA A 72 -12.54 -4.87 -3.51
C ALA A 72 -11.13 -4.91 -4.13
N THR A 73 -10.22 -5.76 -3.61
CA THR A 73 -8.88 -5.92 -4.19
C THR A 73 -8.90 -6.52 -5.59
N GLU A 74 -9.79 -7.46 -5.86
CA GLU A 74 -9.96 -8.07 -7.19
C GLU A 74 -10.47 -7.05 -8.22
N LEU A 75 -11.41 -6.18 -7.85
CA LEU A 75 -11.89 -5.08 -8.71
C LEU A 75 -10.77 -4.12 -9.09
N LEU A 76 -9.95 -3.69 -8.11
CA LEU A 76 -8.83 -2.82 -8.37
C LEU A 76 -7.77 -3.47 -9.26
N ARG A 77 -7.41 -4.74 -9.03
CA ARG A 77 -6.45 -5.47 -9.86
C ARG A 77 -6.92 -5.67 -11.29
N LYS A 78 -8.23 -5.86 -11.49
CA LYS A 78 -8.82 -5.96 -12.84
C LYS A 78 -8.72 -4.64 -13.60
N ALA A 79 -8.91 -3.50 -12.91
CA ALA A 79 -8.89 -2.18 -13.53
C ALA A 79 -7.46 -1.62 -13.71
N TYR A 80 -6.55 -1.96 -12.81
CA TYR A 80 -5.17 -1.47 -12.77
C TYR A 80 -4.18 -2.66 -12.73
N PRO A 81 -3.70 -3.15 -13.88
CA PRO A 81 -2.85 -4.34 -13.94
C PRO A 81 -1.54 -4.27 -13.14
N ASN A 82 -1.00 -3.05 -12.95
CA ASN A 82 0.23 -2.81 -12.20
C ASN A 82 -0.02 -2.23 -10.80
N VAL A 83 -1.24 -2.38 -10.27
CA VAL A 83 -1.61 -1.79 -8.98
C VAL A 83 -0.74 -2.30 -7.84
N ALA A 84 -0.22 -1.39 -7.03
CA ALA A 84 0.30 -1.71 -5.72
C ALA A 84 -0.81 -1.51 -4.67
N LEU A 85 -1.16 -2.59 -3.98
CA LEU A 85 -2.11 -2.56 -2.88
C LEU A 85 -1.34 -2.56 -1.56
N THR A 86 -1.63 -1.60 -0.71
CA THR A 86 -1.06 -1.51 0.65
C THR A 86 -2.16 -1.50 1.69
N THR A 87 -1.82 -1.86 2.93
CA THR A 87 -2.79 -1.92 4.01
C THR A 87 -2.16 -1.70 5.38
N ASP A 88 -3.00 -1.37 6.36
CA ASP A 88 -2.66 -1.40 7.78
C ASP A 88 -3.19 -2.68 8.42
N ILE A 89 -2.38 -3.32 9.27
CA ILE A 89 -2.75 -4.50 10.05
C ILE A 89 -2.41 -4.26 11.52
N ILE A 90 -3.35 -4.57 12.40
CA ILE A 90 -3.17 -4.52 13.85
C ILE A 90 -3.13 -5.95 14.39
N VAL A 91 -2.02 -6.33 15.02
CA VAL A 91 -1.87 -7.62 15.70
C VAL A 91 -2.10 -7.50 17.21
N GLY A 92 -2.64 -8.55 17.81
CA GLY A 92 -2.87 -8.61 19.25
C GLY A 92 -3.98 -7.70 19.73
N PHE A 93 -5.02 -7.49 18.92
CA PHE A 93 -6.25 -6.86 19.38
C PHE A 93 -6.88 -7.70 20.49
N PRO A 94 -7.56 -7.10 21.52
CA PRO A 94 -8.15 -7.86 22.62
C PRO A 94 -8.98 -9.05 22.15
N GLY A 95 -8.68 -10.23 22.70
CA GLY A 95 -9.32 -11.49 22.37
C GLY A 95 -8.86 -12.16 21.08
N GLU A 96 -7.82 -11.64 20.39
CA GLU A 96 -7.25 -12.31 19.22
C GLU A 96 -6.54 -13.60 19.65
N THR A 97 -7.04 -14.75 19.18
CA THR A 97 -6.43 -16.07 19.42
C THR A 97 -5.35 -16.40 18.39
N ASP A 98 -4.61 -17.51 18.60
CA ASP A 98 -3.62 -17.98 17.63
C ASP A 98 -4.29 -18.46 16.34
N GLU A 99 -5.47 -19.05 16.42
CA GLU A 99 -6.25 -19.46 15.25
C GLU A 99 -6.70 -18.25 14.42
N GLU A 100 -7.13 -17.18 15.07
CA GLU A 100 -7.53 -15.94 14.40
C GLU A 100 -6.34 -15.23 13.77
N PHE A 101 -5.19 -15.22 14.45
CA PHE A 101 -3.95 -14.71 13.85
C PHE A 101 -3.51 -15.54 12.65
N ASN A 102 -3.54 -16.87 12.72
CA ASN A 102 -3.21 -17.75 11.61
C ASN A 102 -4.18 -17.55 10.42
N THR A 103 -5.47 -17.35 10.69
CA THR A 103 -6.48 -17.00 9.68
C THR A 103 -6.10 -15.68 9.00
N THR A 104 -5.72 -14.67 9.77
CA THR A 104 -5.23 -13.39 9.26
C THR A 104 -3.99 -13.57 8.39
N TYR A 105 -3.00 -14.34 8.86
CA TYR A 105 -1.76 -14.59 8.12
C TYR A 105 -2.02 -15.24 6.73
N GLU A 106 -2.83 -16.31 6.70
CA GLU A 106 -3.17 -16.97 5.43
C GLU A 106 -4.00 -16.07 4.50
N PHE A 107 -4.91 -15.27 5.06
CA PHE A 107 -5.66 -14.29 4.28
C PHE A 107 -4.72 -13.27 3.62
N LEU A 108 -3.79 -12.68 4.38
CA LEU A 108 -2.83 -11.69 3.89
C LEU A 108 -1.91 -12.26 2.81
N LYS A 109 -1.44 -13.49 3.00
CA LYS A 109 -0.65 -14.22 2.01
C LYS A 109 -1.40 -14.44 0.70
N ASN A 110 -2.71 -14.74 0.77
CA ASN A 110 -3.54 -14.93 -0.41
C ASN A 110 -3.91 -13.63 -1.13
N ILE A 111 -4.02 -12.50 -0.41
CA ILE A 111 -4.25 -11.19 -1.02
C ILE A 111 -3.00 -10.68 -1.75
N ASP A 112 -1.79 -11.04 -1.31
CA ASP A 112 -0.53 -10.62 -1.93
C ASP A 112 -0.40 -9.08 -2.01
N PHE A 113 -0.45 -8.42 -0.84
CA PHE A 113 -0.22 -6.98 -0.74
C PHE A 113 1.21 -6.64 -1.16
N TYR A 114 1.38 -5.49 -1.83
CA TYR A 114 2.70 -4.93 -2.08
C TYR A 114 3.41 -4.62 -0.76
N LYS A 115 2.72 -3.92 0.16
CA LYS A 115 3.27 -3.57 1.49
C LYS A 115 2.19 -3.57 2.55
N MET A 116 2.56 -4.00 3.75
CA MET A 116 1.69 -3.97 4.91
C MET A 116 2.36 -3.17 6.04
N HIS A 117 1.64 -2.21 6.59
CA HIS A 117 2.05 -1.51 7.81
C HIS A 117 1.49 -2.27 9.01
N VAL A 118 2.37 -2.91 9.75
CA VAL A 118 1.98 -3.79 10.87
C VAL A 118 2.14 -3.06 12.19
N PHE A 119 1.05 -2.95 12.92
CA PHE A 119 0.98 -2.29 14.22
C PHE A 119 0.64 -3.31 15.32
N LYS A 120 1.34 -3.23 16.44
CA LYS A 120 0.94 -3.92 17.67
C LYS A 120 -0.19 -3.13 18.33
N TYR A 121 -1.28 -3.78 18.67
CA TYR A 121 -2.36 -3.11 19.41
C TYR A 121 -1.81 -2.45 20.69
N SER A 122 -2.09 -1.17 20.85
CA SER A 122 -1.78 -0.37 22.01
C SER A 122 -3.07 0.19 22.63
N PRO A 123 -3.35 -0.08 23.90
CA PRO A 123 -4.53 0.46 24.56
C PRO A 123 -4.51 1.98 24.55
N ARG A 124 -5.62 2.60 24.16
CA ARG A 124 -5.79 4.06 24.22
C ARG A 124 -6.84 4.40 25.26
N HIS A 125 -6.50 5.29 26.17
CA HIS A 125 -7.39 5.73 27.25
C HIS A 125 -8.75 6.20 26.71
N GLY A 126 -9.82 5.77 27.36
CA GLY A 126 -11.20 6.13 27.01
C GLY A 126 -11.82 5.32 25.86
N THR A 127 -11.10 4.38 25.23
CA THR A 127 -11.67 3.52 24.19
C THR A 127 -12.33 2.28 24.79
N LYS A 128 -13.32 1.71 24.06
CA LYS A 128 -13.93 0.43 24.46
C LYS A 128 -12.90 -0.70 24.50
N ALA A 129 -11.96 -0.72 23.55
CA ALA A 129 -10.94 -1.74 23.42
C ALA A 129 -9.96 -1.78 24.61
N GLU A 130 -9.67 -0.64 25.26
CA GLU A 130 -8.87 -0.57 26.48
C GLU A 130 -9.45 -1.45 27.60
N LYS A 131 -10.78 -1.49 27.70
CA LYS A 131 -11.52 -2.21 28.76
C LYS A 131 -11.95 -3.62 28.37
N MET A 132 -11.66 -4.06 27.16
CA MET A 132 -11.99 -5.41 26.71
C MET A 132 -11.19 -6.46 27.51
N PRO A 133 -11.79 -7.60 27.86
CA PRO A 133 -11.06 -8.72 28.46
C PRO A 133 -10.09 -9.35 27.44
N ASN A 134 -9.25 -10.25 27.92
CA ASN A 134 -8.33 -11.05 27.12
C ASN A 134 -7.36 -10.17 26.31
N GLN A 135 -6.76 -9.20 26.99
CA GLN A 135 -5.65 -8.43 26.43
C GLN A 135 -4.49 -9.38 26.07
N VAL A 136 -3.97 -9.26 24.86
CA VAL A 136 -2.90 -10.13 24.37
C VAL A 136 -1.56 -9.68 24.97
N ASP A 137 -0.71 -10.64 25.36
CA ASP A 137 0.62 -10.37 25.92
C ASP A 137 1.54 -9.67 24.92
N GLY A 138 2.44 -8.83 25.44
CA GLY A 138 3.37 -8.05 24.62
C GLY A 138 4.31 -8.89 23.76
N ASN A 139 4.80 -10.03 24.30
CA ASN A 139 5.70 -10.92 23.56
C ASN A 139 4.96 -11.61 22.40
N ILE A 140 3.70 -11.99 22.61
CA ILE A 140 2.86 -12.56 21.55
C ILE A 140 2.63 -11.51 20.42
N LYS A 141 2.33 -10.27 20.79
CA LYS A 141 2.20 -9.17 19.79
C LYS A 141 3.49 -8.97 18.99
N GLU A 142 4.65 -9.01 19.68
CA GLU A 142 5.96 -8.88 19.04
C GLU A 142 6.20 -10.00 18.03
N GLU A 143 5.96 -11.25 18.42
CA GLU A 143 6.12 -12.41 17.54
C GLU A 143 5.20 -12.32 16.32
N ARG A 144 3.91 -12.00 16.53
CA ARG A 144 2.93 -11.85 15.45
C ARG A 144 3.31 -10.70 14.51
N SER A 145 3.74 -9.56 15.06
CA SER A 145 4.19 -8.40 14.27
C SER A 145 5.38 -8.76 13.39
N ARG A 146 6.39 -9.43 13.94
CA ARG A 146 7.58 -9.87 13.19
C ARG A 146 7.20 -10.79 12.02
N LYS A 147 6.34 -11.80 12.24
CA LYS A 147 5.88 -12.71 11.18
C LYS A 147 5.22 -11.96 10.01
N LEU A 148 4.40 -10.95 10.31
CA LEU A 148 3.73 -10.17 9.26
C LEU A 148 4.65 -9.19 8.57
N ILE A 149 5.63 -8.61 9.27
CA ILE A 149 6.66 -7.77 8.66
C ILE A 149 7.51 -8.60 7.69
N GLU A 150 7.96 -9.80 8.10
CA GLU A 150 8.70 -10.72 7.22
C GLU A 150 7.89 -11.10 5.97
N LEU A 151 6.59 -11.31 6.10
CA LEU A 151 5.70 -11.55 4.95
C LEU A 151 5.60 -10.32 4.05
N SER A 152 5.46 -9.12 4.64
CA SER A 152 5.41 -7.86 3.89
C SER A 152 6.68 -7.62 3.09
N ASP A 153 7.85 -7.76 3.74
CA ASP A 153 9.16 -7.55 3.10
C ASP A 153 9.42 -8.56 1.97
N LYS A 154 8.97 -9.80 2.16
CA LYS A 154 9.03 -10.82 1.13
C LYS A 154 8.18 -10.43 -0.09
N ASN A 155 6.94 -10.04 0.13
CA ASN A 155 6.03 -9.64 -0.94
C ASN A 155 6.57 -8.44 -1.72
N GLU A 156 7.05 -7.40 -1.02
CA GLU A 156 7.64 -6.20 -1.63
C GLU A 156 8.81 -6.57 -2.55
N LYS A 157 9.75 -7.40 -2.08
CA LYS A 157 10.87 -7.89 -2.89
C LYS A 157 10.41 -8.69 -4.10
N GLU A 158 9.49 -9.64 -3.94
CA GLU A 158 9.00 -10.46 -5.06
C GLU A 158 8.30 -9.60 -6.12
N GLN A 159 7.53 -8.60 -5.70
CA GLN A 159 6.84 -7.71 -6.62
C GLN A 159 7.80 -6.73 -7.31
N ASN A 160 8.82 -6.24 -6.62
CA ASN A 160 9.85 -5.36 -7.19
C ASN A 160 10.63 -6.03 -8.33
N LYS A 161 10.92 -7.34 -8.23
CA LYS A 161 11.60 -8.09 -9.30
C LYS A 161 10.92 -8.00 -10.67
N LYS A 162 9.60 -7.81 -10.71
CA LYS A 162 8.83 -7.67 -11.97
C LYS A 162 9.21 -6.43 -12.77
N TYR A 163 9.81 -5.43 -12.11
CA TYR A 163 10.17 -4.17 -12.74
C TYR A 163 11.63 -4.13 -13.25
N ILE A 164 12.46 -5.09 -12.89
CA ILE A 164 13.85 -5.14 -13.37
C ILE A 164 13.87 -5.27 -14.90
N ASN A 165 14.67 -4.46 -15.56
CA ASN A 165 14.77 -4.27 -17.02
C ASN A 165 13.53 -3.60 -17.67
N THR A 166 12.62 -3.00 -16.90
CA THR A 166 11.52 -2.19 -17.42
C THR A 166 11.81 -0.70 -17.28
N TYR A 167 10.98 0.14 -17.91
CA TYR A 167 11.03 1.60 -17.82
C TYR A 167 9.86 2.09 -16.98
N LEU A 168 10.17 2.92 -15.97
CA LEU A 168 9.16 3.49 -15.07
C LEU A 168 9.25 5.02 -15.07
N LYS A 169 8.08 5.67 -14.98
CA LYS A 169 7.99 7.12 -14.75
C LYS A 169 8.08 7.38 -13.25
N VAL A 170 9.09 8.14 -12.83
CA VAL A 170 9.40 8.45 -11.44
C VAL A 170 9.25 9.94 -11.22
N LEU A 171 8.48 10.35 -10.22
CA LEU A 171 8.49 11.73 -9.73
C LEU A 171 9.64 11.85 -8.74
N ILE A 172 10.64 12.66 -9.08
CA ILE A 172 11.79 12.91 -8.20
C ILE A 172 11.37 13.86 -7.08
N GLU A 173 11.52 13.42 -5.85
CA GLU A 173 11.09 14.16 -4.65
C GLU A 173 12.25 14.78 -3.91
N GLU A 174 13.37 14.08 -3.82
CA GLU A 174 14.54 14.53 -3.06
C GLU A 174 15.87 14.07 -3.66
N LEU A 175 16.95 14.74 -3.24
CA LEU A 175 18.34 14.33 -3.46
C LEU A 175 18.95 14.04 -2.08
N GLU A 176 19.28 12.77 -1.84
CA GLU A 176 19.87 12.31 -0.59
C GLU A 176 20.96 11.29 -0.86
N ASP A 177 22.11 11.41 -0.17
CA ASP A 177 23.28 10.53 -0.29
C ASP A 177 23.80 10.34 -1.73
N GLY A 178 23.63 11.36 -2.57
CA GLY A 178 24.06 11.33 -3.97
C GLY A 178 23.12 10.56 -4.91
N TYR A 179 21.92 10.23 -4.44
CA TYR A 179 20.84 9.64 -5.23
C TYR A 179 19.64 10.58 -5.31
N TYR A 180 19.10 10.72 -6.50
CA TYR A 180 17.75 11.23 -6.69
C TYR A 180 16.76 10.13 -6.33
N LYS A 181 15.88 10.41 -5.38
CA LYS A 181 14.86 9.48 -4.88
C LYS A 181 13.47 9.97 -5.25
N GLY A 182 12.61 9.06 -5.62
CA GLY A 182 11.24 9.40 -5.95
C GLY A 182 10.36 8.18 -6.18
N HIS A 183 9.07 8.44 -6.32
CA HIS A 183 8.09 7.38 -6.45
C HIS A 183 7.55 7.26 -7.87
N THR A 184 7.27 6.01 -8.25
CA THR A 184 6.50 5.67 -9.44
C THR A 184 5.01 5.98 -9.24
N THR A 185 4.17 5.78 -10.25
CA THR A 185 2.70 5.93 -10.12
C THR A 185 2.09 4.91 -9.16
N ASN A 186 2.66 3.72 -9.08
CA ASN A 186 2.25 2.70 -8.11
C ASN A 186 3.03 2.76 -6.78
N TYR A 187 3.66 3.92 -6.51
CA TYR A 187 4.28 4.29 -5.24
C TYR A 187 5.47 3.42 -4.83
N ILE A 188 6.20 2.89 -5.81
CA ILE A 188 7.45 2.18 -5.58
C ILE A 188 8.60 3.18 -5.56
N MET A 189 9.45 3.09 -4.54
CA MET A 189 10.64 3.93 -4.42
C MET A 189 11.70 3.53 -5.44
N VAL A 190 12.21 4.54 -6.16
CA VAL A 190 13.32 4.38 -7.11
C VAL A 190 14.44 5.34 -6.74
N LYS A 191 15.66 4.81 -6.65
CA LYS A 191 16.91 5.57 -6.47
C LYS A 191 17.63 5.67 -7.81
N ILE A 192 17.99 6.87 -8.22
CA ILE A 192 18.71 7.14 -9.48
C ILE A 192 20.00 7.85 -9.15
N LYS A 193 21.13 7.22 -9.47
CA LYS A 193 22.44 7.87 -9.33
C LYS A 193 22.75 8.64 -10.60
N GLU A 194 22.69 9.96 -10.51
CA GLU A 194 22.91 10.84 -11.67
C GLU A 194 23.59 12.13 -11.20
N ASN A 195 24.48 12.66 -12.05
CA ASN A 195 25.15 13.94 -11.83
C ASN A 195 24.43 15.12 -12.51
N ALA A 196 23.21 14.90 -13.02
CA ALA A 196 22.39 15.93 -13.60
C ALA A 196 21.98 16.98 -12.55
N GLU A 197 21.97 18.25 -12.95
CA GLU A 197 21.52 19.30 -12.07
C GLU A 197 19.99 19.37 -12.01
N ASN A 198 19.46 19.50 -10.79
CA ASN A 198 18.07 19.88 -10.50
C ASN A 198 16.97 18.99 -11.14
N LEU A 199 16.94 17.70 -10.78
CA LEU A 199 15.84 16.80 -11.15
C LEU A 199 14.66 16.85 -10.17
N GLN A 200 14.80 17.48 -9.01
CA GLN A 200 13.75 17.56 -8.00
C GLN A 200 12.46 18.19 -8.55
N ASN A 201 11.31 17.61 -8.18
CA ASN A 201 9.97 17.96 -8.68
C ASN A 201 9.75 17.72 -10.18
N LYS A 202 10.62 16.95 -10.85
CA LYS A 202 10.43 16.54 -12.25
C LYS A 202 9.99 15.09 -12.32
N ILE A 203 9.23 14.77 -13.36
CA ILE A 203 8.93 13.39 -13.72
C ILE A 203 10.02 12.96 -14.73
N VAL A 204 10.64 11.82 -14.44
CA VAL A 204 11.67 11.25 -15.31
C VAL A 204 11.29 9.82 -15.71
N THR A 205 11.77 9.36 -16.85
CA THR A 205 11.78 7.93 -17.19
C THR A 205 13.10 7.33 -16.72
N ALA A 206 13.02 6.31 -15.88
CA ALA A 206 14.16 5.53 -15.44
C ALA A 206 14.05 4.08 -15.93
N LYS A 207 15.16 3.56 -16.49
CA LYS A 207 15.31 2.13 -16.71
C LYS A 207 15.70 1.47 -15.39
N ILE A 208 14.91 0.52 -14.92
CA ILE A 208 15.21 -0.20 -13.69
C ILE A 208 16.29 -1.25 -13.96
N ILE A 209 17.41 -1.14 -13.25
CA ILE A 209 18.60 -1.97 -13.47
C ILE A 209 18.89 -2.94 -12.32
N GLY A 210 18.20 -2.82 -11.21
CA GLY A 210 18.38 -3.67 -10.04
C GLY A 210 17.58 -3.19 -8.82
N GLU A 211 17.92 -3.74 -7.68
CA GLU A 211 17.35 -3.40 -6.37
C GLU A 211 18.45 -3.25 -5.32
N GLU A 212 18.24 -2.40 -4.33
CA GLU A 212 19.05 -2.25 -3.14
C GLU A 212 18.16 -2.22 -1.90
N GLY A 213 18.19 -3.30 -1.11
CA GLY A 213 17.26 -3.49 -0.02
C GLY A 213 15.83 -3.74 -0.53
N ILE A 214 14.96 -2.76 -0.34
CA ILE A 214 13.57 -2.74 -0.82
C ILE A 214 13.36 -1.71 -1.94
N ASP A 215 14.36 -0.88 -2.23
CA ASP A 215 14.26 0.19 -3.23
C ASP A 215 14.75 -0.32 -4.60
N LEU A 216 14.11 0.16 -5.66
CA LEU A 216 14.58 -0.10 -7.01
C LEU A 216 15.73 0.86 -7.36
N ILE A 217 16.71 0.36 -8.13
CA ILE A 217 17.78 1.18 -8.70
C ILE A 217 17.46 1.45 -10.16
N GLY A 218 17.38 2.72 -10.51
CA GLY A 218 17.11 3.20 -11.85
C GLY A 218 18.31 3.90 -12.48
N LYS A 219 18.37 3.86 -13.82
CA LYS A 219 19.23 4.68 -14.64
C LYS A 219 18.36 5.69 -15.37
N LEU A 220 18.73 6.97 -15.33
CA LEU A 220 18.02 8.03 -16.04
C LEU A 220 18.07 7.81 -17.56
N GLU A 221 16.92 7.95 -18.20
CA GLU A 221 16.79 7.87 -19.67
C GLU A 221 16.20 9.17 -20.25
N GLU A 222 15.11 9.69 -19.68
CA GLU A 222 14.43 10.90 -20.15
C GLU A 222 13.94 11.78 -18.99
N VAL A 223 13.86 13.07 -19.21
CA VAL A 223 13.33 14.07 -18.25
C VAL A 223 12.13 14.78 -18.89
N TYR A 224 11.01 14.83 -18.17
CA TYR A 224 9.81 15.59 -18.55
C TYR A 224 9.70 16.85 -17.69
N TRP A 225 9.45 17.95 -18.38
CA TRP A 225 9.37 19.30 -17.76
C TRP A 225 7.95 19.62 -17.35
#